data_a77dfff4169bc9b23dea1f77fc9d80ed
#
_entry.id   a77dfff4169bc9b23dea1f77fc9d80ed
#
_cell.length_a   1.000
_cell.length_b   1.000
_cell.length_c   1.000
_cell.angle_alpha   90.00
_cell.angle_beta   90.00
_cell.angle_gamma   90.00
#
_symmetry.space_group_name_H-M   'P 1'
#
loop_
_entity.id
_entity.type
_entity.pdbx_description
1 polymer ?
#
loop_
_entity_poly.entity_id
_entity_poly.type
_entity_poly.pdbx_seq_one_letter_code
_entity_poly.pdbx_strand_id
1 'polypeptide(L)'
;MATGVWFHASNQYNDANNVLHTAFAQSPSNIPKLIVKLQGDSMEELRADLHKNLEQLGVESLEIGQLCLGTGALAHDFANGGECYREFQKLKEQGLVNRFVLEVFPWTSDTAYRALLGGYPAGSVDGYIYYLNPLQRFVTNELWELLNERKEAQIALRTVAGGQVHQLRDVPGAAWKEYLQKRAVEVAPVFERSGVENWTEFCLRFAFSFDQIRATVGSTASVENLNEFMTASKNIRPLPACIMEEIKLLHHRWSDETDRHAELWSM
;
A
#
# COMPACT_ATOMS: atom_id res chain seq x y z
N MET A 1 -25.95 2.06 3.58
CA MET A 1 -25.07 2.67 2.57
C MET A 1 -23.68 2.08 2.75
N ALA A 2 -23.09 1.54 1.70
CA ALA A 2 -21.71 1.09 1.75
C ALA A 2 -20.84 2.30 2.08
N THR A 3 -20.10 2.23 3.15
CA THR A 3 -19.34 3.35 3.75
C THR A 3 -18.09 3.76 2.96
N GLY A 4 -17.91 3.27 1.73
CA GLY A 4 -16.70 3.49 0.95
C GLY A 4 -15.46 2.78 1.52
N VAL A 5 -15.62 1.95 2.54
CA VAL A 5 -14.54 1.15 3.12
C VAL A 5 -14.35 -0.12 2.29
N TRP A 6 -13.11 -0.37 1.91
CA TRP A 6 -12.70 -1.57 1.21
C TRP A 6 -11.91 -2.45 2.16
N PHE A 7 -11.93 -3.75 1.94
CA PHE A 7 -11.10 -4.66 2.70
C PHE A 7 -9.85 -5.04 1.91
N HIS A 8 -8.71 -5.05 2.59
CA HIS A 8 -7.46 -5.54 2.07
C HIS A 8 -7.19 -6.93 2.63
N ALA A 9 -6.99 -7.91 1.77
CA ALA A 9 -6.83 -9.32 2.13
C ALA A 9 -5.63 -9.95 1.41
N SER A 10 -5.23 -11.12 1.90
CA SER A 10 -4.20 -11.96 1.29
C SER A 10 -4.30 -13.36 1.87
N ASN A 11 -4.04 -14.37 1.06
CA ASN A 11 -3.85 -15.75 1.54
C ASN A 11 -2.61 -15.93 2.44
N GLN A 12 -1.74 -14.91 2.52
CA GLN A 12 -0.60 -14.87 3.44
C GLN A 12 -0.98 -14.42 4.86
N TYR A 13 -2.18 -13.92 5.08
CA TYR A 13 -2.61 -13.39 6.37
C TYR A 13 -3.28 -14.47 7.23
N ASN A 14 -2.59 -15.59 7.43
CA ASN A 14 -3.09 -16.76 8.18
C ASN A 14 -4.49 -17.19 7.67
N ASP A 15 -5.49 -17.15 8.53
CA ASP A 15 -6.86 -17.56 8.23
C ASP A 15 -7.79 -16.42 7.77
N ALA A 16 -7.23 -15.26 7.41
CA ALA A 16 -8.01 -14.04 7.13
C ALA A 16 -9.05 -14.25 6.00
N ASN A 17 -8.69 -14.95 4.92
CA ASN A 17 -9.63 -15.21 3.83
C ASN A 17 -10.83 -16.06 4.27
N ASN A 18 -10.65 -17.09 5.10
CA ASN A 18 -11.74 -17.92 5.62
C ASN A 18 -12.62 -17.15 6.60
N VAL A 19 -12.03 -16.28 7.43
CA VAL A 19 -12.78 -15.39 8.32
C VAL A 19 -13.65 -14.43 7.51
N LEU A 20 -13.12 -13.83 6.46
CA LEU A 20 -13.86 -12.96 5.55
C LEU A 20 -14.95 -13.73 4.80
N HIS A 21 -14.65 -14.92 4.28
CA HIS A 21 -15.65 -15.79 3.65
C HIS A 21 -16.85 -16.05 4.57
N THR A 22 -16.59 -16.42 5.83
CA THR A 22 -17.63 -16.66 6.82
C THR A 22 -18.47 -15.40 7.06
N ALA A 23 -17.83 -14.24 7.15
CA ALA A 23 -18.54 -12.96 7.33
C ALA A 23 -19.39 -12.59 6.09
N PHE A 24 -18.87 -12.81 4.89
CA PHE A 24 -19.56 -12.55 3.62
C PHE A 24 -20.78 -13.48 3.45
N ALA A 25 -20.65 -14.76 3.82
CA ALA A 25 -21.76 -15.70 3.80
C ALA A 25 -22.93 -15.28 4.73
N GLN A 26 -22.63 -14.60 5.84
CA GLN A 26 -23.65 -14.04 6.74
C GLN A 26 -24.36 -12.80 6.17
N SER A 27 -23.73 -12.09 5.21
CA SER A 27 -24.28 -10.86 4.65
C SER A 27 -23.92 -10.71 3.16
N PRO A 28 -24.39 -11.62 2.29
CA PRO A 28 -23.95 -11.68 0.89
C PRO A 28 -24.29 -10.44 0.06
N SER A 29 -25.31 -9.69 0.46
CA SER A 29 -25.69 -8.42 -0.19
C SER A 29 -24.77 -7.24 0.18
N ASN A 30 -23.88 -7.40 1.14
CA ASN A 30 -23.05 -6.33 1.68
C ASN A 30 -21.56 -6.66 1.60
N ILE A 31 -21.14 -7.50 0.67
CA ILE A 31 -19.71 -7.78 0.45
C ILE A 31 -19.02 -6.47 0.03
N PRO A 32 -17.99 -6.04 0.78
CA PRO A 32 -17.25 -4.82 0.44
C PRO A 32 -16.39 -5.05 -0.79
N LYS A 33 -15.92 -3.96 -1.41
CA LYS A 33 -14.88 -4.04 -2.42
C LYS A 33 -13.58 -4.56 -1.83
N LEU A 34 -12.88 -5.40 -2.57
CA LEU A 34 -11.69 -6.10 -2.10
C LEU A 34 -10.44 -5.64 -2.84
N ILE A 35 -9.37 -5.44 -2.07
CA ILE A 35 -8.00 -5.36 -2.55
C ILE A 35 -7.31 -6.64 -2.09
N VAL A 36 -6.82 -7.46 -3.01
CA VAL A 36 -6.20 -8.74 -2.65
C VAL A 36 -4.79 -8.82 -3.22
N LYS A 37 -3.83 -9.20 -2.39
CA LYS A 37 -2.47 -9.50 -2.83
C LYS A 37 -2.45 -10.72 -3.72
N LEU A 38 -1.79 -10.58 -4.86
CA LEU A 38 -1.59 -11.65 -5.84
C LEU A 38 -0.09 -11.86 -6.05
N GLN A 39 0.32 -13.11 -6.01
CA GLN A 39 1.73 -13.51 -6.05
C GLN A 39 1.98 -14.59 -7.10
N GLY A 40 3.18 -14.59 -7.64
CA GLY A 40 3.70 -15.61 -8.54
C GLY A 40 4.93 -15.12 -9.27
N ASP A 41 5.83 -16.04 -9.57
CA ASP A 41 7.03 -15.79 -10.39
C ASP A 41 6.75 -16.01 -11.89
N SER A 42 5.52 -16.46 -12.22
CA SER A 42 5.01 -16.62 -13.57
C SER A 42 3.54 -16.19 -13.65
N MET A 43 3.03 -15.97 -14.87
CA MET A 43 1.61 -15.68 -15.06
C MET A 43 0.72 -16.88 -14.71
N GLU A 44 1.21 -18.10 -14.86
CA GLU A 44 0.49 -19.32 -14.45
C GLU A 44 0.28 -19.34 -12.94
N GLU A 45 1.35 -19.10 -12.17
CA GLU A 45 1.28 -19.04 -10.71
C GLU A 45 0.40 -17.89 -10.22
N LEU A 46 0.52 -16.71 -10.82
CA LEU A 46 -0.31 -15.55 -10.48
C LEU A 46 -1.80 -15.81 -10.73
N ARG A 47 -2.14 -16.48 -11.83
CA ARG A 47 -3.53 -16.92 -12.11
C ARG A 47 -4.01 -17.95 -11.10
N ALA A 48 -3.17 -18.93 -10.75
CA ALA A 48 -3.51 -19.93 -9.75
C ALA A 48 -3.75 -19.27 -8.39
N ASP A 49 -2.92 -18.30 -8.01
CA ASP A 49 -3.08 -17.55 -6.78
C ASP A 49 -4.36 -16.69 -6.79
N LEU A 50 -4.68 -16.04 -7.92
CA LEU A 50 -5.94 -15.31 -8.09
C LEU A 50 -7.16 -16.23 -7.88
N HIS A 51 -7.23 -17.36 -8.57
CA HIS A 51 -8.34 -18.29 -8.44
C HIS A 51 -8.47 -18.85 -7.03
N LYS A 52 -7.35 -19.18 -6.39
CA LYS A 52 -7.32 -19.60 -4.97
C LYS A 52 -7.91 -18.53 -4.04
N ASN A 53 -7.53 -17.27 -4.23
CA ASN A 53 -8.06 -16.17 -3.41
C ASN A 53 -9.57 -15.98 -3.64
N LEU A 54 -10.04 -16.01 -4.90
CA LEU A 54 -11.47 -15.92 -5.23
C LEU A 54 -12.27 -17.04 -4.57
N GLU A 55 -11.82 -18.29 -4.66
CA GLU A 55 -12.42 -19.46 -4.03
C GLU A 55 -12.46 -19.32 -2.51
N GLN A 56 -11.32 -19.02 -1.89
CA GLN A 56 -11.22 -18.86 -0.43
C GLN A 56 -12.10 -17.73 0.12
N LEU A 57 -12.25 -16.63 -0.61
CA LEU A 57 -13.10 -15.51 -0.23
C LEU A 57 -14.57 -15.72 -0.58
N GLY A 58 -14.88 -16.67 -1.44
CA GLY A 58 -16.24 -16.92 -1.94
C GLY A 58 -16.77 -15.77 -2.78
N VAL A 59 -15.93 -15.15 -3.61
CA VAL A 59 -16.29 -14.03 -4.49
C VAL A 59 -15.94 -14.34 -5.95
N GLU A 60 -16.64 -13.71 -6.89
CA GLU A 60 -16.45 -13.92 -8.31
C GLU A 60 -15.36 -13.02 -8.91
N SER A 61 -15.08 -11.88 -8.28
CA SER A 61 -14.12 -10.90 -8.78
C SER A 61 -13.50 -10.05 -7.67
N LEU A 62 -12.38 -9.39 -8.00
CA LEU A 62 -11.69 -8.42 -7.15
C LEU A 62 -11.86 -7.01 -7.70
N GLU A 63 -12.03 -6.02 -6.84
CA GLU A 63 -11.96 -4.62 -7.26
C GLU A 63 -10.52 -4.25 -7.62
N ILE A 64 -9.54 -4.67 -6.80
CA ILE A 64 -8.12 -4.45 -7.06
C ILE A 64 -7.33 -5.74 -6.80
N GLY A 65 -6.58 -6.19 -7.79
CA GLY A 65 -5.48 -7.13 -7.64
C GLY A 65 -4.18 -6.38 -7.34
N GLN A 66 -3.62 -6.59 -6.16
CA GLN A 66 -2.33 -6.02 -5.77
C GLN A 66 -1.22 -6.98 -6.21
N LEU A 67 -0.48 -6.60 -7.23
CA LEU A 67 0.60 -7.39 -7.81
C LEU A 67 1.85 -7.33 -6.91
N CYS A 68 2.22 -8.45 -6.32
CA CYS A 68 3.42 -8.62 -5.50
C CYS A 68 4.45 -9.39 -6.32
N LEU A 69 5.07 -8.76 -7.30
CA LEU A 69 5.94 -9.41 -8.30
C LEU A 69 7.33 -9.76 -7.78
N GLY A 70 7.74 -9.21 -6.63
CA GLY A 70 9.09 -9.43 -6.09
C GLY A 70 10.20 -9.00 -7.07
N THR A 71 11.21 -9.86 -7.22
CA THR A 71 12.39 -9.65 -8.09
C THR A 71 12.60 -10.81 -9.07
N GLY A 72 11.62 -11.71 -9.22
CA GLY A 72 11.68 -12.91 -10.04
C GLY A 72 11.46 -12.67 -11.53
N ALA A 73 11.18 -13.75 -12.27
CA ALA A 73 11.05 -13.72 -13.72
C ALA A 73 9.88 -12.83 -14.17
N LEU A 74 8.75 -12.87 -13.49
CA LEU A 74 7.58 -12.04 -13.82
C LEU A 74 7.86 -10.54 -13.61
N ALA A 75 8.61 -10.18 -12.55
CA ALA A 75 9.05 -8.81 -12.33
C ALA A 75 9.97 -8.32 -13.46
N HIS A 76 10.86 -9.19 -13.94
CA HIS A 76 11.74 -8.88 -15.06
C HIS A 76 10.95 -8.70 -16.35
N ASP A 77 9.96 -9.56 -16.65
CA ASP A 77 9.07 -9.42 -17.79
C ASP A 77 8.29 -8.09 -17.74
N PHE A 78 7.75 -7.76 -16.55
CA PHE A 78 7.07 -6.50 -16.30
C PHE A 78 7.99 -5.29 -16.56
N ALA A 79 9.21 -5.29 -16.01
CA ALA A 79 10.17 -4.19 -16.17
C ALA A 79 10.58 -3.91 -17.62
N ASN A 80 10.47 -4.92 -18.49
CA ASN A 80 10.88 -4.83 -19.90
C ASN A 80 9.71 -4.77 -20.89
N GLY A 81 8.48 -4.56 -20.40
CA GLY A 81 7.29 -4.43 -21.25
C GLY A 81 6.90 -5.74 -21.96
N GLY A 82 7.07 -6.87 -21.29
CA GLY A 82 6.85 -8.21 -21.82
C GLY A 82 5.38 -8.64 -21.93
N GLU A 83 5.16 -9.94 -21.98
CA GLU A 83 3.85 -10.54 -22.25
C GLU A 83 2.83 -10.37 -21.10
N CYS A 84 3.29 -10.17 -19.87
CA CYS A 84 2.41 -10.08 -18.69
C CYS A 84 1.34 -8.99 -18.82
N TYR A 85 1.62 -7.89 -19.52
CA TYR A 85 0.64 -6.82 -19.73
C TYR A 85 -0.61 -7.28 -20.47
N ARG A 86 -0.45 -8.12 -21.51
CA ARG A 86 -1.58 -8.71 -22.23
C ARG A 86 -2.37 -9.66 -21.37
N GLU A 87 -1.70 -10.37 -20.49
CA GLU A 87 -2.35 -11.29 -19.57
C GLU A 87 -3.15 -10.55 -18.50
N PHE A 88 -2.63 -9.46 -17.96
CA PHE A 88 -3.39 -8.60 -17.04
C PHE A 88 -4.64 -8.02 -17.71
N GLN A 89 -4.53 -7.59 -18.96
CA GLN A 89 -5.68 -7.12 -19.72
C GLN A 89 -6.73 -8.22 -19.90
N LYS A 90 -6.34 -9.46 -20.24
CA LYS A 90 -7.27 -10.59 -20.35
C LYS A 90 -8.00 -10.87 -19.02
N LEU A 91 -7.32 -10.78 -17.87
CA LEU A 91 -7.95 -10.96 -16.56
C LEU A 91 -9.00 -9.87 -16.29
N LYS A 92 -8.75 -8.62 -16.72
CA LYS A 92 -9.73 -7.53 -16.66
C LYS A 92 -10.92 -7.80 -17.59
N GLU A 93 -10.68 -8.19 -18.83
CA GLU A 93 -11.73 -8.52 -19.84
C GLU A 93 -12.61 -9.69 -19.39
N GLN A 94 -12.04 -10.66 -18.68
CA GLN A 94 -12.76 -11.78 -18.07
C GLN A 94 -13.60 -11.35 -16.84
N GLY A 95 -13.43 -10.11 -16.36
CA GLY A 95 -14.14 -9.60 -15.19
C GLY A 95 -13.63 -10.17 -13.85
N LEU A 96 -12.47 -10.83 -13.83
CA LEU A 96 -11.91 -11.42 -12.62
C LEU A 96 -11.26 -10.36 -11.71
N VAL A 97 -10.70 -9.31 -12.31
CA VAL A 97 -10.06 -8.19 -11.61
C VAL A 97 -10.42 -6.89 -12.32
N ASN A 98 -10.95 -5.90 -11.61
CA ASN A 98 -11.29 -4.63 -12.23
C ASN A 98 -10.07 -3.73 -12.46
N ARG A 99 -9.11 -3.74 -11.54
CA ARG A 99 -7.89 -2.93 -11.57
C ARG A 99 -6.70 -3.69 -11.04
N PHE A 100 -5.51 -3.34 -11.50
CA PHE A 100 -4.27 -3.81 -10.92
C PHE A 100 -3.48 -2.64 -10.33
N VAL A 101 -2.89 -2.85 -9.13
CA VAL A 101 -1.88 -1.96 -8.56
C VAL A 101 -0.60 -2.75 -8.31
N LEU A 102 0.55 -2.12 -8.56
CA LEU A 102 1.85 -2.73 -8.30
C LEU A 102 2.30 -2.40 -6.87
N GLU A 103 2.57 -3.43 -6.06
CA GLU A 103 3.23 -3.27 -4.77
C GLU A 103 4.71 -2.95 -5.00
N VAL A 104 5.19 -1.89 -4.34
CA VAL A 104 6.56 -1.42 -4.51
C VAL A 104 7.26 -1.29 -3.17
N PHE A 105 8.53 -1.68 -3.17
CA PHE A 105 9.50 -1.52 -2.09
C PHE A 105 10.79 -0.93 -2.63
N PRO A 106 11.74 -0.46 -1.80
CA PRO A 106 13.02 0.04 -2.30
C PRO A 106 13.73 -0.95 -3.23
N TRP A 107 13.74 -2.24 -2.90
CA TRP A 107 14.37 -3.30 -3.70
C TRP A 107 13.61 -3.71 -4.96
N THR A 108 12.33 -3.32 -5.11
CA THR A 108 11.53 -3.52 -6.34
C THR A 108 11.27 -2.22 -7.09
N SER A 109 11.76 -1.09 -6.61
CA SER A 109 11.53 0.23 -7.21
C SER A 109 12.10 0.32 -8.64
N ASP A 110 13.23 -0.33 -8.93
CA ASP A 110 13.81 -0.37 -10.27
C ASP A 110 12.87 -1.04 -11.29
N THR A 111 12.17 -2.09 -10.90
CA THR A 111 11.16 -2.76 -11.75
C THR A 111 10.08 -1.78 -12.21
N ALA A 112 9.48 -1.06 -11.28
CA ALA A 112 8.45 -0.07 -11.57
C ALA A 112 9.00 1.12 -12.37
N TYR A 113 10.18 1.61 -11.99
CA TYR A 113 10.86 2.73 -12.65
C TYR A 113 11.14 2.43 -14.12
N ARG A 114 11.71 1.26 -14.42
CA ARG A 114 12.01 0.83 -15.80
C ARG A 114 10.76 0.62 -16.63
N ALA A 115 9.73 0.00 -16.06
CA ALA A 115 8.44 -0.16 -16.73
C ALA A 115 7.82 1.19 -17.11
N LEU A 116 7.84 2.16 -16.18
CA LEU A 116 7.36 3.51 -16.46
C LEU A 116 8.16 4.21 -17.57
N LEU A 117 9.49 4.14 -17.54
CA LEU A 117 10.34 4.72 -18.57
C LEU A 117 10.14 4.06 -19.92
N GLY A 118 9.96 2.74 -19.96
CA GLY A 118 9.71 1.96 -21.16
C GLY A 118 8.35 2.22 -21.79
N GLY A 119 7.44 2.88 -21.07
CA GLY A 119 6.10 3.22 -21.57
C GLY A 119 5.23 1.97 -21.75
N TYR A 120 5.00 1.22 -20.67
CA TYR A 120 4.11 0.06 -20.71
C TYR A 120 2.71 0.41 -21.20
N PRO A 121 1.94 -0.55 -21.76
CA PRO A 121 0.61 -0.28 -22.29
C PRO A 121 -0.32 0.36 -21.25
N ALA A 122 -0.99 1.44 -21.62
CA ALA A 122 -1.95 2.13 -20.77
C ALA A 122 -3.04 1.18 -20.25
N GLY A 123 -3.38 1.30 -18.98
CA GLY A 123 -4.41 0.48 -18.33
C GLY A 123 -3.98 -0.92 -17.92
N SER A 124 -2.74 -1.32 -18.12
CA SER A 124 -2.21 -2.60 -17.61
C SER A 124 -2.04 -2.57 -16.09
N VAL A 125 -1.58 -1.45 -15.57
CA VAL A 125 -1.50 -1.15 -14.13
C VAL A 125 -2.20 0.19 -13.89
N ASP A 126 -3.07 0.22 -12.88
CA ASP A 126 -3.93 1.38 -12.59
C ASP A 126 -3.36 2.24 -11.45
N GLY A 127 -2.23 1.85 -10.90
CA GLY A 127 -1.55 2.59 -9.84
C GLY A 127 -0.50 1.78 -9.08
N TYR A 128 0.00 2.37 -8.00
CA TYR A 128 1.07 1.83 -7.17
C TYR A 128 0.65 1.81 -5.70
N ILE A 129 1.15 0.83 -4.95
CA ILE A 129 0.85 0.66 -3.54
C ILE A 129 2.15 0.37 -2.77
N TYR A 130 2.41 1.15 -1.71
CA TYR A 130 3.62 1.05 -0.91
C TYR A 130 3.43 1.68 0.47
N TYR A 131 4.38 1.48 1.38
CA TYR A 131 4.32 2.08 2.71
C TYR A 131 4.54 3.58 2.63
N LEU A 132 3.54 4.34 3.08
CA LEU A 132 3.59 5.79 3.15
C LEU A 132 2.93 6.29 4.44
N ASN A 133 3.74 6.81 5.32
CA ASN A 133 3.37 7.44 6.59
C ASN A 133 4.47 8.43 7.01
N PRO A 134 4.29 9.26 8.04
CA PRO A 134 5.30 10.25 8.42
C PRO A 134 6.69 9.68 8.73
N LEU A 135 6.77 8.39 9.14
CA LEU A 135 8.05 7.73 9.47
C LEU A 135 8.67 7.00 8.27
N GLN A 136 7.92 6.84 7.15
CA GLN A 136 8.35 5.96 6.09
C GLN A 136 7.68 6.32 4.76
N ARG A 137 8.50 6.53 3.74
CA ARG A 137 8.13 6.50 2.33
C ARG A 137 8.99 5.41 1.68
N PHE A 138 8.47 4.19 1.62
CA PHE A 138 9.28 3.00 1.37
C PHE A 138 9.38 2.67 -0.12
N VAL A 139 9.82 3.67 -0.89
CA VAL A 139 10.22 3.60 -2.30
C VAL A 139 11.45 4.47 -2.51
N THR A 140 12.21 4.25 -3.59
CA THR A 140 13.37 5.11 -3.91
C THR A 140 12.94 6.53 -4.31
N ASN A 141 13.85 7.49 -4.17
CA ASN A 141 13.59 8.88 -4.56
C ASN A 141 13.24 8.99 -6.04
N GLU A 142 13.98 8.30 -6.90
CA GLU A 142 13.81 8.34 -8.34
C GLU A 142 12.41 7.85 -8.76
N LEU A 143 11.95 6.74 -8.18
CA LEU A 143 10.60 6.26 -8.46
C LEU A 143 9.54 7.20 -7.92
N TRP A 144 9.70 7.69 -6.68
CA TRP A 144 8.77 8.64 -6.09
C TRP A 144 8.58 9.89 -6.95
N GLU A 145 9.67 10.48 -7.43
CA GLU A 145 9.64 11.66 -8.29
C GLU A 145 8.93 11.37 -9.61
N LEU A 146 9.24 10.24 -10.26
CA LEU A 146 8.61 9.83 -11.50
C LEU A 146 7.10 9.58 -11.35
N LEU A 147 6.68 8.92 -10.26
CA LEU A 147 5.25 8.67 -9.96
C LEU A 147 4.48 9.99 -9.81
N ASN A 148 5.08 10.98 -9.14
CA ASN A 148 4.45 12.28 -8.94
C ASN A 148 4.45 13.12 -10.23
N GLU A 149 5.53 13.15 -10.98
CA GLU A 149 5.62 13.82 -12.28
C GLU A 149 4.54 13.31 -13.25
N ARG A 150 4.37 12.00 -13.32
CA ARG A 150 3.37 11.34 -14.17
C ARG A 150 1.96 11.34 -13.60
N LYS A 151 1.79 11.81 -12.36
CA LYS A 151 0.51 11.80 -11.63
C LYS A 151 -0.11 10.42 -11.51
N GLU A 152 0.71 9.40 -11.36
CA GLU A 152 0.26 8.02 -11.18
C GLU A 152 -0.58 7.89 -9.89
N ALA A 153 -1.66 7.12 -9.95
CA ALA A 153 -2.50 6.87 -8.78
C ALA A 153 -1.75 6.03 -7.75
N GLN A 154 -1.87 6.40 -6.47
CA GLN A 154 -1.09 5.76 -5.39
C GLN A 154 -2.00 5.39 -4.22
N ILE A 155 -1.68 4.28 -3.57
CA ILE A 155 -2.33 3.81 -2.33
C ILE A 155 -1.27 3.73 -1.23
N ALA A 156 -1.54 4.38 -0.11
CA ALA A 156 -0.65 4.35 1.05
C ALA A 156 -0.93 3.13 1.93
N LEU A 157 0.03 2.21 2.04
CA LEU A 157 0.02 1.12 3.02
C LEU A 157 0.61 1.59 4.36
N ARG A 158 0.22 0.92 5.45
CA ARG A 158 0.69 1.21 6.81
C ARG A 158 0.59 2.69 7.15
N THR A 159 -0.49 3.33 6.73
CA THR A 159 -0.69 4.78 6.88
C THR A 159 -0.51 5.25 8.31
N VAL A 160 -1.03 4.48 9.29
CA VAL A 160 -0.78 4.72 10.70
C VAL A 160 0.27 3.73 11.18
N ALA A 161 1.53 4.12 11.10
CA ALA A 161 2.65 3.35 11.64
C ALA A 161 3.12 3.96 12.97
N GLY A 162 3.53 3.10 13.89
CA GLY A 162 4.22 3.51 15.10
C GLY A 162 3.35 3.90 16.29
N GLY A 163 2.05 3.97 16.19
CA GLY A 163 1.21 4.48 17.28
C GLY A 163 1.59 5.93 17.61
N GLN A 164 1.41 6.37 18.85
CA GLN A 164 1.96 7.65 19.29
C GLN A 164 3.49 7.61 19.17
N VAL A 165 4.11 8.70 18.73
CA VAL A 165 5.55 8.81 18.41
C VAL A 165 6.47 8.27 19.51
N HIS A 166 6.02 8.27 20.75
CA HIS A 166 6.76 7.77 21.91
C HIS A 166 6.41 6.33 22.33
N GLN A 167 5.43 5.71 21.67
CA GLN A 167 4.92 4.38 21.99
C GLN A 167 4.82 3.56 20.72
N LEU A 168 5.95 3.31 20.10
CA LEU A 168 6.04 2.30 19.06
C LEU A 168 5.60 0.97 19.68
N ARG A 169 4.46 0.47 19.25
CA ARG A 169 3.94 -0.79 19.75
C ARG A 169 4.90 -1.90 19.39
N ASP A 170 5.30 -2.63 20.39
CA ASP A 170 5.99 -3.90 20.22
C ASP A 170 4.94 -4.91 19.73
N VAL A 171 4.73 -4.96 18.42
CA VAL A 171 3.80 -5.92 17.82
C VAL A 171 4.63 -7.08 17.27
N PRO A 172 4.48 -8.29 17.80
CA PRO A 172 5.16 -9.45 17.27
C PRO A 172 4.89 -9.61 15.77
N GLY A 173 5.95 -9.72 14.95
CA GLY A 173 5.86 -9.84 13.50
C GLY A 173 5.70 -8.52 12.72
N ALA A 174 5.48 -7.39 13.38
CA ALA A 174 5.67 -6.09 12.75
C ALA A 174 7.16 -5.76 12.80
N ALA A 175 7.73 -5.40 11.67
CA ALA A 175 9.14 -5.04 11.57
C ALA A 175 9.40 -3.66 12.20
N TRP A 176 9.24 -3.56 13.50
CA TRP A 176 9.63 -2.40 14.29
C TRP A 176 11.13 -2.44 14.51
N LYS A 177 11.84 -2.01 13.49
CA LYS A 177 13.27 -1.96 13.55
C LYS A 177 13.71 -0.68 14.24
N GLU A 178 14.89 -0.74 14.80
CA GLU A 178 15.55 0.36 15.48
C GLU A 178 15.54 1.66 14.65
N TYR A 179 15.62 1.55 13.31
CA TYR A 179 15.59 2.73 12.44
C TYR A 179 14.25 3.48 12.50
N LEU A 180 13.11 2.81 12.66
CA LEU A 180 11.81 3.48 12.79
C LEU A 180 11.68 4.22 14.12
N GLN A 181 12.29 3.70 15.19
CA GLN A 181 12.35 4.40 16.47
C GLN A 181 13.17 5.70 16.34
N LYS A 182 14.30 5.65 15.67
CA LYS A 182 15.12 6.84 15.37
C LYS A 182 14.31 7.87 14.58
N ARG A 183 13.59 7.44 13.55
CA ARG A 183 12.72 8.32 12.75
C ARG A 183 11.58 8.92 13.56
N ALA A 184 11.00 8.17 14.47
CA ALA A 184 9.97 8.67 15.36
C ALA A 184 10.49 9.84 16.24
N VAL A 185 11.72 9.76 16.73
CA VAL A 185 12.38 10.86 17.46
C VAL A 185 12.56 12.09 16.58
N GLU A 186 12.93 11.91 15.31
CA GLU A 186 13.09 13.02 14.36
C GLU A 186 11.75 13.67 13.97
N VAL A 187 10.68 12.88 13.86
CA VAL A 187 9.34 13.38 13.48
C VAL A 187 8.59 13.98 14.68
N ALA A 188 8.90 13.59 15.91
CA ALA A 188 8.20 14.08 17.11
C ALA A 188 8.08 15.63 17.17
N PRO A 189 9.14 16.41 17.00
CA PRO A 189 9.03 17.87 17.02
C PRO A 189 8.25 18.43 15.82
N VAL A 190 8.20 17.75 14.68
CA VAL A 190 7.38 18.13 13.52
C VAL A 190 5.90 17.90 13.81
N PHE A 191 5.58 16.75 14.43
CA PHE A 191 4.25 16.44 14.89
C PHE A 191 3.73 17.48 15.91
N GLU A 192 4.53 17.83 16.92
CA GLU A 192 4.18 18.85 17.92
C GLU A 192 3.88 20.20 17.27
N ARG A 193 4.72 20.66 16.31
CA ARG A 193 4.52 21.93 15.61
C ARG A 193 3.33 21.91 14.65
N SER A 194 2.85 20.74 14.24
CA SER A 194 1.70 20.63 13.33
C SER A 194 0.38 21.12 13.95
N GLY A 195 0.30 21.14 15.29
CA GLY A 195 -0.90 21.44 16.04
C GLY A 195 -1.98 20.35 15.94
N VAL A 196 -1.66 19.19 15.40
CA VAL A 196 -2.55 18.02 15.38
C VAL A 196 -2.34 17.22 16.64
N GLU A 197 -3.39 17.03 17.42
CA GLU A 197 -3.29 16.35 18.74
C GLU A 197 -3.22 14.83 18.63
N ASN A 198 -3.80 14.25 17.55
CA ASN A 198 -3.95 12.82 17.39
C ASN A 198 -3.01 12.32 16.30
N TRP A 199 -2.20 11.28 16.63
CA TRP A 199 -1.24 10.68 15.71
C TRP A 199 -1.89 10.02 14.48
N THR A 200 -3.03 9.35 14.66
CA THR A 200 -3.78 8.74 13.55
C THR A 200 -4.27 9.80 12.57
N GLU A 201 -4.79 10.92 13.08
CA GLU A 201 -5.18 12.05 12.26
C GLU A 201 -3.98 12.66 11.52
N PHE A 202 -2.85 12.83 12.21
CA PHE A 202 -1.62 13.35 11.60
C PHE A 202 -1.15 12.48 10.45
N CYS A 203 -1.12 11.16 10.63
CA CYS A 203 -0.75 10.20 9.60
C CYS A 203 -1.69 10.26 8.38
N LEU A 204 -3.00 10.32 8.60
CA LEU A 204 -3.98 10.42 7.52
C LEU A 204 -3.86 11.75 6.78
N ARG A 205 -3.76 12.86 7.52
CA ARG A 205 -3.56 14.19 6.92
C ARG A 205 -2.28 14.26 6.12
N PHE A 206 -1.19 13.64 6.61
CA PHE A 206 0.07 13.53 5.88
C PHE A 206 -0.14 12.79 4.54
N ALA A 207 -0.72 11.59 4.57
CA ALA A 207 -0.93 10.79 3.37
C ALA A 207 -1.78 11.54 2.33
N PHE A 208 -2.91 12.10 2.75
CA PHE A 208 -3.81 12.84 1.86
C PHE A 208 -3.37 14.28 1.55
N SER A 209 -2.19 14.71 2.01
CA SER A 209 -1.54 15.94 1.53
C SER A 209 -0.88 15.76 0.15
N PHE A 210 -0.82 14.55 -0.37
CA PHE A 210 -0.35 14.25 -1.73
C PHE A 210 -1.54 13.99 -2.64
N ASP A 211 -1.67 14.78 -3.70
CA ASP A 211 -2.81 14.73 -4.63
C ASP A 211 -3.00 13.37 -5.31
N GLN A 212 -1.91 12.58 -5.44
CA GLN A 212 -1.92 11.27 -6.08
C GLN A 212 -2.39 10.14 -5.17
N ILE A 213 -2.43 10.35 -3.86
CA ILE A 213 -2.93 9.35 -2.92
C ILE A 213 -4.46 9.25 -3.03
N ARG A 214 -4.93 8.10 -3.49
CA ARG A 214 -6.37 7.83 -3.72
C ARG A 214 -7.01 7.05 -2.60
N ALA A 215 -6.23 6.30 -1.84
CA ALA A 215 -6.69 5.52 -0.71
C ALA A 215 -5.56 5.27 0.28
N THR A 216 -5.93 4.90 1.50
CA THR A 216 -5.01 4.47 2.55
C THR A 216 -5.46 3.13 3.11
N VAL A 217 -4.50 2.30 3.52
CA VAL A 217 -4.75 1.01 4.15
C VAL A 217 -4.20 1.03 5.57
N GLY A 218 -5.09 0.81 6.52
CA GLY A 218 -4.78 0.60 7.94
C GLY A 218 -5.16 -0.82 8.36
N SER A 219 -4.49 -1.33 9.38
CA SER A 219 -4.76 -2.65 9.96
C SER A 219 -4.72 -2.55 11.48
N THR A 220 -5.73 -3.14 12.14
CA THR A 220 -5.79 -3.18 13.60
C THR A 220 -6.65 -4.35 14.07
N ALA A 221 -6.31 -4.91 15.25
CA ALA A 221 -7.13 -5.88 15.97
C ALA A 221 -8.00 -5.21 17.06
N SER A 222 -7.90 -3.88 17.23
CA SER A 222 -8.67 -3.12 18.22
C SER A 222 -9.84 -2.39 17.56
N VAL A 223 -11.03 -2.56 18.09
CA VAL A 223 -12.23 -1.84 17.65
C VAL A 223 -12.10 -0.34 17.90
N GLU A 224 -11.46 0.05 19.00
CA GLU A 224 -11.20 1.43 19.36
C GLU A 224 -10.30 2.11 18.32
N ASN A 225 -9.19 1.47 17.95
CA ASN A 225 -8.28 1.98 16.92
C ASN A 225 -8.97 2.05 15.55
N LEU A 226 -9.84 1.09 15.21
CA LEU A 226 -10.63 1.14 13.99
C LEU A 226 -11.58 2.34 13.99
N ASN A 227 -12.30 2.57 15.09
CA ASN A 227 -13.20 3.70 15.24
C ASN A 227 -12.47 5.04 15.18
N GLU A 228 -11.27 5.12 15.77
CA GLU A 228 -10.40 6.30 15.69
C GLU A 228 -10.00 6.57 14.23
N PHE A 229 -9.50 5.55 13.53
CA PHE A 229 -9.14 5.65 12.10
C PHE A 229 -10.33 6.09 11.24
N MET A 230 -11.50 5.47 11.44
CA MET A 230 -12.73 5.81 10.73
C MET A 230 -13.21 7.23 11.03
N THR A 231 -13.03 7.70 12.26
CA THR A 231 -13.40 9.06 12.66
C THR A 231 -12.46 10.09 12.04
N ALA A 232 -11.15 9.86 12.13
CA ALA A 232 -10.12 10.72 11.53
C ALA A 232 -10.24 10.80 10.00
N SER A 233 -10.75 9.73 9.35
CA SER A 233 -10.92 9.69 7.89
C SER A 233 -12.09 10.52 7.33
N LYS A 234 -13.04 10.99 8.18
CA LYS A 234 -14.25 11.68 7.71
C LYS A 234 -14.03 13.11 7.20
N ASN A 235 -13.07 13.82 7.75
CA ASN A 235 -12.83 15.24 7.50
C ASN A 235 -11.34 15.54 7.33
N ILE A 236 -10.67 14.82 6.45
CA ILE A 236 -9.23 14.96 6.24
C ILE A 236 -8.95 16.34 5.60
N ARG A 237 -8.05 17.08 6.24
CA ARG A 237 -7.47 18.30 5.68
C ARG A 237 -5.97 18.10 5.52
N PRO A 238 -5.35 18.55 4.44
CA PRO A 238 -3.91 18.50 4.29
C PRO A 238 -3.16 19.11 5.48
N LEU A 239 -1.96 18.62 5.75
CA LEU A 239 -1.05 19.26 6.70
C LEU A 239 -0.58 20.62 6.16
N PRO A 240 -0.17 21.57 7.03
CA PRO A 240 0.47 22.80 6.60
C PRO A 240 1.68 22.54 5.70
N ALA A 241 1.88 23.38 4.68
CA ALA A 241 2.96 23.20 3.71
C ALA A 241 4.35 23.10 4.38
N CYS A 242 4.63 23.92 5.41
CA CYS A 242 5.90 23.88 6.12
C CYS A 242 6.14 22.53 6.82
N ILE A 243 5.10 21.93 7.41
CA ILE A 243 5.17 20.60 8.04
C ILE A 243 5.44 19.52 6.97
N MET A 244 4.75 19.62 5.83
CA MET A 244 4.96 18.69 4.72
C MET A 244 6.39 18.75 4.16
N GLU A 245 6.94 19.95 3.99
CA GLU A 245 8.31 20.12 3.50
C GLU A 245 9.35 19.53 4.47
N GLU A 246 9.18 19.71 5.77
CA GLU A 246 10.07 19.09 6.76
C GLU A 246 10.05 17.55 6.66
N ILE A 247 8.85 16.93 6.56
CA ILE A 247 8.75 15.47 6.44
C ILE A 247 9.30 14.98 5.09
N LYS A 248 9.07 15.69 4.00
CA LYS A 248 9.62 15.34 2.68
C LYS A 248 11.15 15.33 2.69
N LEU A 249 11.79 16.30 3.36
CA LEU A 249 13.24 16.35 3.52
C LEU A 249 13.76 15.14 4.31
N LEU A 250 13.08 14.77 5.40
CA LEU A 250 13.40 13.57 6.15
C LEU A 250 13.29 12.30 5.28
N HIS A 251 12.17 12.17 4.55
CA HIS A 251 11.94 11.03 3.65
C HIS A 251 12.98 10.94 2.54
N HIS A 252 13.37 12.07 1.95
CA HIS A 252 14.40 12.11 0.91
C HIS A 252 15.72 11.59 1.46
N ARG A 253 16.14 12.12 2.62
CA ARG A 253 17.36 11.69 3.28
C ARG A 253 17.34 10.20 3.64
N TRP A 254 16.25 9.71 4.28
CA TRP A 254 16.14 8.31 4.68
C TRP A 254 16.10 7.35 3.48
N SER A 255 15.52 7.76 2.37
CA SER A 255 15.53 6.96 1.14
C SER A 255 16.96 6.71 0.66
N ASP A 256 17.84 7.72 0.68
CA ASP A 256 19.22 7.60 0.23
C ASP A 256 20.13 6.92 1.25
N GLU A 257 19.97 7.24 2.53
CA GLU A 257 20.89 6.76 3.58
C GLU A 257 20.58 5.34 4.07
N THR A 258 19.28 4.95 4.09
CA THR A 258 18.84 3.70 4.70
C THR A 258 17.95 2.84 3.83
N ASP A 259 16.88 3.40 3.22
CA ASP A 259 15.85 2.58 2.57
C ASP A 259 16.36 1.93 1.28
N ARG A 260 17.23 2.60 0.55
CA ARG A 260 17.91 2.07 -0.65
C ARG A 260 18.69 0.78 -0.37
N HIS A 261 19.16 0.60 0.85
CA HIS A 261 19.91 -0.55 1.30
C HIS A 261 19.07 -1.56 2.11
N ALA A 262 17.74 -1.36 2.14
CA ALA A 262 16.85 -2.26 2.85
C ALA A 262 16.81 -3.63 2.17
N GLU A 263 16.83 -4.67 2.98
CA GLU A 263 16.74 -6.05 2.49
C GLU A 263 15.27 -6.51 2.37
N LEU A 264 15.03 -7.52 1.52
CA LEU A 264 13.70 -8.07 1.21
C LEU A 264 12.80 -8.38 2.44
N TRP A 265 13.40 -8.72 3.57
CA TRP A 265 12.69 -9.07 4.79
C TRP A 265 12.59 -7.91 5.80
N SER A 266 12.96 -6.70 5.41
CA SER A 266 12.93 -5.50 6.26
C SER A 266 11.52 -5.02 6.62
N MET A 267 10.51 -5.86 6.40
CA MET A 267 9.10 -5.56 6.65
C MET A 267 8.65 -5.96 8.04
#